data_4adf8a14fcb53e12c7c2c20139a73a2d
#
_entry.id   4adf8a14fcb53e12c7c2c20139a73a2d
#
_cell.length_a   1.000
_cell.length_b   1.000
_cell.length_c   1.000
_cell.angle_alpha   90.00
_cell.angle_beta   90.00
_cell.angle_gamma   90.00
#
_symmetry.space_group_name_H-M   'P 1'
#
loop_
_entity.id
_entity.type
_entity.pdbx_description
1 polymer ?
#
loop_
_entity_poly.entity_id
_entity_poly.type
_entity_poly.pdbx_seq_one_letter_code
_entity_poly.pdbx_strand_id
1 'polypeptide(L)'
;RYGDCVPVIVVDDDESRRNTRIGRVRVVMDTGKIAEYAKQYAIDDIIIAIATPKSDLTELMHTCVDTGCHVRRYTVMQEMNGGQGQMRDINIADLLGRDEKHLDMSEVEQVIAGRRVLVTGGGGSIGSEMCRQMMAFIPEKLVLYDISENYMYDLFAELKNKYGEIVKNTVVLRVGSIRDEATLNQVFDEFKPEIVIHAAAHKHVPLMEDSPEQ
;
A
#
# COMPACT_ATOMS: atom_id res chain seq x y z
N ARG A 1 -19.32 -21.52 0.25
CA ARG A 1 -19.69 -21.13 -1.13
C ARG A 1 -19.31 -19.66 -1.29
N TYR A 2 -18.27 -19.39 -2.04
CA TYR A 2 -17.85 -18.04 -2.36
C TYR A 2 -18.33 -17.73 -3.79
N GLY A 3 -19.48 -17.08 -3.92
CA GLY A 3 -20.01 -16.60 -5.19
C GLY A 3 -20.13 -17.68 -6.28
N ASP A 4 -20.08 -17.27 -7.50
CA ASP A 4 -20.33 -18.10 -8.70
C ASP A 4 -19.10 -18.90 -9.17
N CYS A 5 -18.06 -19.08 -8.35
CA CYS A 5 -16.86 -19.83 -8.73
C CYS A 5 -17.07 -21.34 -8.61
N VAL A 6 -16.79 -22.07 -9.67
CA VAL A 6 -16.82 -23.54 -9.72
C VAL A 6 -15.38 -24.04 -9.72
N PRO A 7 -14.90 -24.75 -8.67
CA PRO A 7 -13.56 -25.29 -8.66
C PRO A 7 -13.40 -26.41 -9.70
N VAL A 8 -12.43 -26.27 -10.60
CA VAL A 8 -12.17 -27.19 -11.71
C VAL A 8 -11.00 -28.13 -11.37
N ILE A 9 -9.96 -27.60 -10.75
CA ILE A 9 -8.72 -28.30 -10.45
C ILE A 9 -8.10 -27.76 -9.15
N VAL A 10 -7.37 -28.59 -8.42
CA VAL A 10 -6.51 -28.18 -7.30
C VAL A 10 -5.07 -28.54 -7.65
N VAL A 11 -4.15 -27.59 -7.50
CA VAL A 11 -2.70 -27.83 -7.68
C VAL A 11 -2.07 -27.87 -6.27
N ASP A 12 -1.37 -28.95 -5.96
CA ASP A 12 -0.73 -29.13 -4.64
C ASP A 12 0.54 -29.99 -4.83
N ASP A 13 1.68 -29.51 -4.35
CA ASP A 13 2.96 -30.21 -4.49
C ASP A 13 3.23 -31.24 -3.36
N ASP A 14 2.27 -31.43 -2.47
CA ASP A 14 2.33 -32.48 -1.44
C ASP A 14 2.12 -33.87 -2.08
N GLU A 15 3.19 -34.66 -2.12
CA GLU A 15 3.15 -36.01 -2.70
C GLU A 15 2.09 -36.93 -2.09
N SER A 16 1.72 -36.71 -0.81
CA SER A 16 0.66 -37.47 -0.16
C SER A 16 -0.71 -37.27 -0.77
N ARG A 17 -0.89 -36.16 -1.48
CA ARG A 17 -2.15 -35.79 -2.17
C ARG A 17 -2.18 -36.15 -3.62
N ARG A 18 -1.12 -36.71 -4.15
CA ARG A 18 -1.02 -37.12 -5.55
C ARG A 18 -2.16 -38.05 -5.95
N ASN A 19 -2.84 -37.74 -7.05
CA ASN A 19 -3.98 -38.50 -7.57
C ASN A 19 -5.19 -38.60 -6.64
N THR A 20 -5.26 -37.79 -5.60
CA THR A 20 -6.43 -37.69 -4.72
C THR A 20 -7.50 -36.73 -5.30
N ARG A 21 -8.62 -36.61 -4.59
CA ARG A 21 -9.67 -35.63 -4.87
C ARG A 21 -10.06 -34.91 -3.60
N ILE A 22 -10.29 -33.62 -3.73
CA ILE A 22 -10.93 -32.80 -2.68
C ILE A 22 -12.39 -32.62 -3.11
N GLY A 23 -13.29 -33.36 -2.48
CA GLY A 23 -14.66 -33.44 -2.93
C GLY A 23 -14.76 -34.10 -4.33
N ARG A 24 -15.23 -33.33 -5.31
CA ARG A 24 -15.30 -33.79 -6.72
C ARG A 24 -14.13 -33.32 -7.57
N VAL A 25 -13.26 -32.49 -7.04
CA VAL A 25 -12.16 -31.82 -7.77
C VAL A 25 -10.90 -32.65 -7.70
N ARG A 26 -10.24 -32.86 -8.84
CA ARG A 26 -8.98 -33.61 -8.94
C ARG A 26 -7.82 -32.77 -8.42
N VAL A 27 -6.92 -33.38 -7.65
CA VAL A 27 -5.63 -32.81 -7.26
C VAL A 27 -4.57 -33.21 -8.29
N VAL A 28 -3.87 -32.25 -8.83
CA VAL A 28 -2.71 -32.42 -9.71
C VAL A 28 -1.47 -31.86 -9.04
N MET A 29 -0.32 -32.35 -9.47
CA MET A 29 0.99 -31.96 -8.94
C MET A 29 1.63 -30.94 -9.88
N ASP A 30 2.69 -30.26 -9.35
CA ASP A 30 3.57 -29.39 -10.13
C ASP A 30 3.01 -27.97 -10.32
N THR A 31 3.24 -27.12 -9.32
CA THR A 31 2.93 -25.68 -9.37
C THR A 31 3.66 -24.95 -10.49
N GLY A 32 4.80 -25.49 -10.99
CA GLY A 32 5.48 -24.97 -12.18
C GLY A 32 4.67 -25.05 -13.47
N LYS A 33 3.61 -25.90 -13.50
CA LYS A 33 2.72 -26.08 -14.68
C LYS A 33 1.42 -25.30 -14.60
N ILE A 34 1.28 -24.37 -13.67
CA ILE A 34 0.05 -23.57 -13.50
C ILE A 34 -0.38 -22.92 -14.82
N ALA A 35 0.56 -22.36 -15.59
CA ALA A 35 0.25 -21.75 -16.88
C ALA A 35 -0.31 -22.75 -17.93
N GLU A 36 0.17 -23.99 -17.92
CA GLU A 36 -0.35 -25.06 -18.77
C GLU A 36 -1.76 -25.47 -18.32
N TYR A 37 -1.95 -25.65 -17.00
CA TYR A 37 -3.26 -25.98 -16.43
C TYR A 37 -4.30 -24.90 -16.67
N ALA A 38 -3.93 -23.62 -16.53
CA ALA A 38 -4.82 -22.50 -16.79
C ALA A 38 -5.39 -22.55 -18.21
N LYS A 39 -4.55 -22.82 -19.20
CA LYS A 39 -4.96 -22.98 -20.60
C LYS A 39 -5.76 -24.27 -20.84
N GLN A 40 -5.27 -25.41 -20.31
CA GLN A 40 -5.88 -26.72 -20.54
C GLN A 40 -7.32 -26.81 -20.00
N TYR A 41 -7.56 -26.18 -18.86
CA TYR A 41 -8.85 -26.23 -18.16
C TYR A 41 -9.67 -24.97 -18.33
N ALA A 42 -9.23 -23.99 -19.17
CA ALA A 42 -9.88 -22.70 -19.39
C ALA A 42 -10.22 -22.00 -18.06
N ILE A 43 -9.20 -21.77 -17.23
CA ILE A 43 -9.35 -21.19 -15.90
C ILE A 43 -9.45 -19.67 -16.01
N ASP A 44 -10.46 -19.08 -15.36
CA ASP A 44 -10.65 -17.64 -15.25
C ASP A 44 -10.04 -17.08 -13.97
N ASP A 45 -10.16 -17.83 -12.85
CA ASP A 45 -9.74 -17.42 -11.51
C ASP A 45 -8.73 -18.41 -10.91
N ILE A 46 -7.64 -17.90 -10.36
CA ILE A 46 -6.68 -18.65 -9.56
C ILE A 46 -6.78 -18.19 -8.11
N ILE A 47 -6.99 -19.13 -7.18
CA ILE A 47 -7.07 -18.85 -5.75
C ILE A 47 -5.86 -19.48 -5.06
N ILE A 48 -4.98 -18.66 -4.51
CA ILE A 48 -3.84 -19.10 -3.71
C ILE A 48 -4.32 -19.27 -2.27
N ALA A 49 -4.41 -20.54 -1.82
CA ALA A 49 -4.94 -20.92 -0.50
C ALA A 49 -3.89 -21.58 0.39
N ILE A 50 -2.68 -21.03 0.43
CA ILE A 50 -1.56 -21.53 1.25
C ILE A 50 -1.57 -20.79 2.58
N ALA A 51 -2.01 -21.44 3.66
CA ALA A 51 -2.17 -20.83 4.98
C ALA A 51 -0.81 -20.52 5.65
N THR A 52 0.17 -21.41 5.52
CA THR A 52 1.51 -21.24 6.09
C THR A 52 2.53 -21.61 5.02
N PRO A 53 3.07 -20.64 4.30
CA PRO A 53 4.05 -20.92 3.26
C PRO A 53 5.35 -21.43 3.89
N LYS A 54 5.88 -22.53 3.36
CA LYS A 54 7.20 -23.07 3.74
C LYS A 54 8.35 -22.30 3.06
N SER A 55 8.03 -21.48 2.05
CA SER A 55 8.96 -20.68 1.25
C SER A 55 8.28 -19.40 0.83
N ASP A 56 9.05 -18.47 0.27
CA ASP A 56 8.53 -17.25 -0.35
C ASP A 56 7.57 -17.60 -1.48
N LEU A 57 6.37 -17.04 -1.43
CA LEU A 57 5.31 -17.23 -2.45
C LEU A 57 5.46 -16.29 -3.65
N THR A 58 6.43 -15.41 -3.66
CA THR A 58 6.60 -14.37 -4.69
C THR A 58 6.69 -14.98 -6.09
N GLU A 59 7.52 -16.00 -6.27
CA GLU A 59 7.69 -16.68 -7.57
C GLU A 59 6.38 -17.35 -8.03
N LEU A 60 5.66 -18.01 -7.12
CA LEU A 60 4.36 -18.60 -7.40
C LEU A 60 3.33 -17.54 -7.81
N MET A 61 3.30 -16.40 -7.11
CA MET A 61 2.38 -15.30 -7.43
C MET A 61 2.68 -14.71 -8.80
N HIS A 62 3.96 -14.49 -9.14
CA HIS A 62 4.36 -14.04 -10.47
C HIS A 62 3.90 -15.04 -11.54
N THR A 63 4.15 -16.34 -11.33
CA THR A 63 3.70 -17.38 -12.27
C THR A 63 2.18 -17.36 -12.47
N CYS A 64 1.41 -17.16 -11.39
CA CYS A 64 -0.04 -17.05 -11.48
C CYS A 64 -0.50 -15.80 -12.26
N VAL A 65 0.11 -14.64 -11.99
CA VAL A 65 -0.22 -13.37 -12.66
C VAL A 65 0.11 -13.44 -14.16
N ASP A 66 1.23 -14.04 -14.51
CA ASP A 66 1.66 -14.21 -15.91
C ASP A 66 0.70 -15.08 -16.75
N THR A 67 -0.19 -15.85 -16.11
CA THR A 67 -1.23 -16.60 -16.82
C THR A 67 -2.29 -15.71 -17.48
N GLY A 68 -2.44 -14.46 -16.98
CA GLY A 68 -3.52 -13.55 -17.36
C GLY A 68 -4.86 -13.84 -16.68
N CYS A 69 -4.95 -14.85 -15.81
CA CYS A 69 -6.13 -15.13 -15.01
C CYS A 69 -6.30 -14.10 -13.89
N HIS A 70 -7.51 -13.96 -13.35
CA HIS A 70 -7.75 -13.18 -12.14
C HIS A 70 -7.20 -13.93 -10.93
N VAL A 71 -6.26 -13.34 -10.18
CA VAL A 71 -5.55 -14.02 -9.09
C VAL A 71 -5.95 -13.45 -7.74
N ARG A 72 -6.41 -14.32 -6.83
CA ARG A 72 -6.85 -13.98 -5.49
C ARG A 72 -6.10 -14.79 -4.44
N ARG A 73 -5.90 -14.20 -3.27
CA ARG A 73 -5.32 -14.88 -2.11
C ARG A 73 -6.38 -15.12 -1.04
N TYR A 74 -6.41 -16.34 -0.52
CA TYR A 74 -7.21 -16.71 0.65
C TYR A 74 -6.35 -16.63 1.90
N THR A 75 -6.73 -15.79 2.87
CA THR A 75 -6.01 -15.63 4.13
C THR A 75 -6.95 -15.98 5.28
N VAL A 76 -6.49 -16.84 6.21
CA VAL A 76 -7.21 -17.12 7.45
C VAL A 76 -6.71 -16.12 8.49
N MET A 77 -7.55 -15.19 8.91
CA MET A 77 -7.25 -14.35 10.06
C MET A 77 -7.38 -15.21 11.34
N GLN A 78 -6.28 -15.39 12.07
CA GLN A 78 -6.29 -15.95 13.41
C GLN A 78 -6.81 -14.90 14.41
N GLU A 79 -8.12 -14.67 14.43
CA GLU A 79 -8.73 -13.98 15.55
C GLU A 79 -9.25 -14.99 16.57
N MET A 80 -9.19 -14.62 17.85
CA MET A 80 -9.53 -15.47 19.01
C MET A 80 -10.98 -15.99 19.06
N ASN A 81 -11.82 -15.65 18.10
CA ASN A 81 -13.21 -16.07 18.04
C ASN A 81 -13.61 -16.51 16.61
N GLY A 82 -13.22 -17.71 16.22
CA GLY A 82 -13.75 -18.38 15.03
C GLY A 82 -13.31 -17.72 13.72
N GLY A 83 -12.07 -17.94 13.31
CA GLY A 83 -11.45 -17.34 12.13
C GLY A 83 -12.26 -17.54 10.86
N GLN A 84 -12.83 -16.47 10.33
CA GLN A 84 -13.37 -16.42 8.98
C GLN A 84 -12.23 -16.10 8.01
N GLY A 85 -11.98 -17.00 7.06
CA GLY A 85 -11.05 -16.72 5.98
C GLY A 85 -11.60 -15.65 5.03
N GLN A 86 -10.76 -14.73 4.63
CA GLN A 86 -11.10 -13.69 3.64
C GLN A 86 -10.36 -13.95 2.33
N MET A 87 -11.06 -13.72 1.24
CA MET A 87 -10.51 -13.75 -0.10
C MET A 87 -10.28 -12.32 -0.56
N ARG A 88 -9.07 -12.00 -1.00
CA ARG A 88 -8.72 -10.67 -1.52
C ARG A 88 -7.93 -10.80 -2.82
N ASP A 89 -8.02 -9.78 -3.65
CA ASP A 89 -7.19 -9.68 -4.83
C ASP A 89 -5.72 -9.53 -4.46
N ILE A 90 -4.82 -10.04 -5.28
CA ILE A 90 -3.38 -9.85 -5.10
C ILE A 90 -3.04 -8.39 -5.36
N ASN A 91 -2.31 -7.78 -4.44
CA ASN A 91 -1.78 -6.44 -4.58
C ASN A 91 -0.28 -6.45 -4.95
N ILE A 92 0.26 -5.27 -5.26
CA ILE A 92 1.69 -5.11 -5.61
C ILE A 92 2.60 -5.51 -4.45
N ALA A 93 2.18 -5.31 -3.20
CA ALA A 93 2.98 -5.70 -2.03
C ALA A 93 3.15 -7.22 -1.92
N ASP A 94 2.11 -7.99 -2.27
CA ASP A 94 2.20 -9.45 -2.35
C ASP A 94 3.24 -9.91 -3.37
N LEU A 95 3.31 -9.24 -4.53
CA LEU A 95 4.26 -9.55 -5.61
C LEU A 95 5.70 -9.16 -5.24
N LEU A 96 5.88 -8.21 -4.34
CA LEU A 96 7.20 -7.79 -3.87
C LEU A 96 7.74 -8.63 -2.72
N GLY A 97 6.97 -9.62 -2.23
CA GLY A 97 7.35 -10.49 -1.11
C GLY A 97 7.57 -9.73 0.21
N ARG A 98 6.96 -8.55 0.36
CA ARG A 98 7.03 -7.75 1.58
C ARG A 98 5.73 -7.90 2.36
N ASP A 99 5.82 -8.46 3.55
CA ASP A 99 4.71 -8.41 4.49
C ASP A 99 4.40 -6.96 4.84
N GLU A 100 3.13 -6.57 4.74
CA GLU A 100 2.68 -5.29 5.27
C GLU A 100 2.94 -5.30 6.78
N LYS A 101 3.84 -4.42 7.22
CA LYS A 101 4.01 -4.16 8.65
C LYS A 101 2.78 -3.41 9.13
N HIS A 102 1.91 -4.08 9.84
CA HIS A 102 0.84 -3.41 10.59
C HIS A 102 1.49 -2.64 11.75
N LEU A 103 1.61 -1.33 11.57
CA LEU A 103 1.99 -0.44 12.66
C LEU A 103 0.78 -0.30 13.61
N ASP A 104 1.05 -0.22 14.90
CA ASP A 104 0.01 0.16 15.85
C ASP A 104 -0.34 1.64 15.63
N MET A 105 -1.43 1.86 14.90
CA MET A 105 -1.88 3.19 14.54
C MET A 105 -2.32 4.00 15.77
N SER A 106 -2.56 3.37 16.92
CA SER A 106 -2.92 4.06 18.16
C SER A 106 -1.75 4.85 18.74
N GLU A 107 -0.52 4.36 18.61
CA GLU A 107 0.68 5.11 19.00
C GLU A 107 0.90 6.31 18.07
N VAL A 108 0.69 6.15 16.77
CA VAL A 108 0.79 7.23 15.78
C VAL A 108 -0.27 8.30 16.06
N GLU A 109 -1.51 7.91 16.37
CA GLU A 109 -2.58 8.82 16.71
C GLU A 109 -2.22 9.68 17.93
N GLN A 110 -1.69 9.09 19.00
CA GLN A 110 -1.27 9.82 20.20
C GLN A 110 -0.19 10.89 19.91
N VAL A 111 0.65 10.66 18.92
CA VAL A 111 1.69 11.60 18.51
C VAL A 111 1.12 12.74 17.66
N ILE A 112 0.18 12.45 16.73
CA ILE A 112 -0.27 13.39 15.71
C ILE A 112 -1.52 14.18 16.12
N ALA A 113 -2.46 13.55 16.85
CA ALA A 113 -3.75 14.16 17.18
C ALA A 113 -3.59 15.50 17.91
N GLY A 114 -4.26 16.54 17.39
CA GLY A 114 -4.22 17.88 17.98
C GLY A 114 -2.86 18.60 17.91
N ARG A 115 -1.87 18.06 17.17
CA ARG A 115 -0.55 18.66 16.98
C ARG A 115 -0.45 19.48 15.70
N ARG A 116 0.49 20.42 15.69
CA ARG A 116 0.86 21.18 14.49
C ARG A 116 2.00 20.46 13.77
N VAL A 117 1.70 19.99 12.57
CA VAL A 117 2.62 19.17 11.77
C VAL A 117 3.03 19.95 10.52
N LEU A 118 4.33 19.99 10.24
CA LEU A 118 4.89 20.50 8.99
C LEU A 118 5.40 19.33 8.15
N VAL A 119 4.99 19.27 6.89
CA VAL A 119 5.49 18.30 5.91
C VAL A 119 6.18 19.03 4.79
N THR A 120 7.50 18.91 4.72
CA THR A 120 8.27 19.41 3.56
C THR A 120 8.27 18.35 2.47
N GLY A 121 8.17 18.78 1.20
CA GLY A 121 7.93 17.84 0.10
C GLY A 121 6.51 17.27 0.12
N GLY A 122 5.54 18.06 0.67
CA GLY A 122 4.17 17.64 0.88
C GLY A 122 3.40 17.30 -0.40
N GLY A 123 3.82 17.83 -1.56
CA GLY A 123 3.29 17.50 -2.88
C GLY A 123 3.90 16.24 -3.51
N GLY A 124 5.05 15.77 -3.01
CA GLY A 124 5.71 14.57 -3.52
C GLY A 124 4.97 13.28 -3.17
N SER A 125 5.38 12.15 -3.77
CA SER A 125 4.72 10.85 -3.58
C SER A 125 4.69 10.39 -2.11
N ILE A 126 5.81 10.54 -1.38
CA ILE A 126 5.89 10.17 0.02
C ILE A 126 5.17 11.19 0.90
N GLY A 127 5.47 12.50 0.71
CA GLY A 127 4.88 13.57 1.52
C GLY A 127 3.37 13.62 1.43
N SER A 128 2.80 13.46 0.23
CA SER A 128 1.35 13.46 0.02
C SER A 128 0.68 12.27 0.72
N GLU A 129 1.27 11.09 0.66
CA GLU A 129 0.74 9.92 1.37
C GLU A 129 0.81 10.09 2.89
N MET A 130 1.91 10.63 3.42
CA MET A 130 2.01 10.99 4.82
C MET A 130 0.91 11.98 5.24
N CYS A 131 0.64 12.99 4.42
CA CYS A 131 -0.45 13.95 4.67
C CYS A 131 -1.83 13.28 4.69
N ARG A 132 -2.11 12.32 3.78
CA ARG A 132 -3.37 11.56 3.76
C ARG A 132 -3.58 10.77 5.05
N GLN A 133 -2.54 10.08 5.49
CA GLN A 133 -2.59 9.28 6.71
C GLN A 133 -2.72 10.15 7.95
N MET A 134 -1.94 11.22 8.07
CA MET A 134 -2.00 12.12 9.22
C MET A 134 -3.33 12.86 9.34
N MET A 135 -3.98 13.17 8.22
CA MET A 135 -5.29 13.83 8.24
C MET A 135 -6.37 12.96 8.92
N ALA A 136 -6.21 11.63 8.92
CA ALA A 136 -7.12 10.72 9.63
C ALA A 136 -7.06 10.88 11.16
N PHE A 137 -5.95 11.37 11.71
CA PHE A 137 -5.75 11.61 13.15
C PHE A 137 -6.11 13.03 13.60
N ILE A 138 -6.66 13.84 12.73
CA ILE A 138 -7.18 15.20 13.02
C ILE A 138 -6.11 16.05 13.74
N PRO A 139 -5.01 16.43 13.06
CA PRO A 139 -4.03 17.36 13.61
C PRO A 139 -4.66 18.74 13.81
N GLU A 140 -4.10 19.56 14.73
CA GLU A 140 -4.50 20.97 14.87
C GLU A 140 -4.22 21.75 13.57
N LYS A 141 -3.00 21.59 13.03
CA LYS A 141 -2.59 22.12 11.73
C LYS A 141 -1.74 21.09 10.99
N LEU A 142 -1.96 21.00 9.70
CA LEU A 142 -1.15 20.24 8.75
C LEU A 142 -0.63 21.21 7.70
N VAL A 143 0.62 21.63 7.83
CA VAL A 143 1.25 22.58 6.91
C VAL A 143 2.01 21.79 5.84
N LEU A 144 1.60 21.94 4.59
CA LEU A 144 2.28 21.35 3.42
C LEU A 144 3.21 22.42 2.84
N TYR A 145 4.49 22.11 2.80
CA TYR A 145 5.53 22.97 2.24
C TYR A 145 6.19 22.29 1.05
N ASP A 146 6.03 22.83 -0.15
CA ASP A 146 6.56 22.24 -1.38
C ASP A 146 6.82 23.32 -2.44
N ILE A 147 7.71 23.04 -3.38
CA ILE A 147 7.94 23.90 -4.55
C ILE A 147 6.84 23.76 -5.61
N SER A 148 6.09 22.65 -5.60
CA SER A 148 5.06 22.33 -6.57
C SER A 148 3.67 22.76 -6.10
N GLU A 149 3.22 23.90 -6.59
CA GLU A 149 1.86 24.41 -6.33
C GLU A 149 0.79 23.40 -6.77
N ASN A 150 0.93 22.85 -7.98
CA ASN A 150 -0.09 21.97 -8.56
C ASN A 150 -0.31 20.70 -7.72
N TYR A 151 0.75 20.01 -7.35
CA TYR A 151 0.62 18.78 -6.56
C TYR A 151 0.03 19.02 -5.17
N MET A 152 0.35 20.15 -4.55
CA MET A 152 -0.25 20.53 -3.27
C MET A 152 -1.73 20.87 -3.42
N TYR A 153 -2.11 21.57 -4.49
CA TYR A 153 -3.51 21.90 -4.76
C TYR A 153 -4.34 20.64 -5.01
N ASP A 154 -3.84 19.71 -5.80
CA ASP A 154 -4.50 18.43 -6.08
C ASP A 154 -4.73 17.64 -4.80
N LEU A 155 -3.71 17.52 -3.94
CA LEU A 155 -3.82 16.88 -2.64
C LEU A 155 -4.84 17.60 -1.73
N PHE A 156 -4.83 18.92 -1.70
CA PHE A 156 -5.80 19.69 -0.91
C PHE A 156 -7.24 19.43 -1.37
N ALA A 157 -7.47 19.40 -2.70
CA ALA A 157 -8.77 19.13 -3.28
C ALA A 157 -9.25 17.70 -2.94
N GLU A 158 -8.34 16.72 -3.01
CA GLU A 158 -8.60 15.34 -2.61
C GLU A 158 -9.01 15.24 -1.13
N LEU A 159 -8.20 15.82 -0.23
CA LEU A 159 -8.48 15.83 1.20
C LEU A 159 -9.80 16.53 1.51
N LYS A 160 -10.09 17.64 0.84
CA LYS A 160 -11.35 18.36 1.00
C LYS A 160 -12.55 17.54 0.58
N ASN A 161 -12.43 16.77 -0.52
CA ASN A 161 -13.49 15.87 -0.95
C ASN A 161 -13.74 14.74 0.07
N LYS A 162 -12.68 14.25 0.72
CA LYS A 162 -12.76 13.15 1.69
C LYS A 162 -13.23 13.60 3.08
N TYR A 163 -12.71 14.73 3.59
CA TYR A 163 -12.92 15.19 4.97
C TYR A 163 -13.79 16.45 5.08
N GLY A 164 -14.20 17.05 3.97
CA GLY A 164 -15.08 18.21 3.95
C GLY A 164 -14.46 19.51 4.46
N GLU A 165 -15.26 20.32 5.15
CA GLU A 165 -14.86 21.68 5.56
C GLU A 165 -13.77 21.74 6.62
N ILE A 166 -13.52 20.66 7.37
CA ILE A 166 -12.45 20.61 8.39
C ILE A 166 -11.09 20.88 7.76
N VAL A 167 -10.88 20.45 6.50
CA VAL A 167 -9.63 20.63 5.77
C VAL A 167 -9.26 22.09 5.61
N LYS A 168 -10.23 22.97 5.37
CA LYS A 168 -9.97 24.42 5.24
C LYS A 168 -9.37 25.06 6.51
N ASN A 169 -9.71 24.51 7.66
CA ASN A 169 -9.24 25.02 8.94
C ASN A 169 -7.96 24.33 9.41
N THR A 170 -7.72 23.10 8.93
CA THR A 170 -6.61 22.24 9.39
C THR A 170 -5.42 22.28 8.43
N VAL A 171 -5.67 22.22 7.11
CA VAL A 171 -4.61 22.13 6.11
C VAL A 171 -4.22 23.51 5.59
N VAL A 172 -2.93 23.77 5.58
CA VAL A 172 -2.34 25.01 5.08
C VAL A 172 -1.32 24.69 4.00
N LEU A 173 -1.41 25.36 2.86
CA LEU A 173 -0.46 25.23 1.76
C LEU A 173 0.54 26.39 1.79
N ARG A 174 1.83 26.09 1.70
CA ARG A 174 2.93 27.07 1.56
C ARG A 174 3.85 26.65 0.43
N VAL A 175 3.88 27.45 -0.63
CA VAL A 175 4.80 27.23 -1.77
C VAL A 175 6.16 27.81 -1.43
N GLY A 176 7.20 26.99 -1.53
CA GLY A 176 8.56 27.45 -1.26
C GLY A 176 9.58 26.30 -1.35
N SER A 177 10.85 26.68 -1.51
CA SER A 177 11.97 25.77 -1.53
C SER A 177 12.54 25.60 -0.13
N ILE A 178 12.88 24.36 0.27
CA ILE A 178 13.62 24.11 1.53
C ILE A 178 15.01 24.75 1.54
N ARG A 179 15.51 25.22 0.41
CA ARG A 179 16.77 25.96 0.26
C ARG A 179 16.61 27.46 0.57
N ASP A 180 15.36 27.96 0.61
CA ASP A 180 15.06 29.32 0.99
C ASP A 180 14.83 29.36 2.52
N GLU A 181 15.93 29.63 3.23
CA GLU A 181 15.94 29.70 4.69
C GLU A 181 15.01 30.78 5.22
N ALA A 182 14.92 31.94 4.55
CA ALA A 182 14.08 33.04 5.00
C ALA A 182 12.60 32.68 4.94
N THR A 183 12.15 32.10 3.86
CA THR A 183 10.75 31.63 3.69
C THR A 183 10.45 30.47 4.65
N LEU A 184 11.38 29.53 4.82
CA LEU A 184 11.20 28.41 5.73
C LEU A 184 11.09 28.88 7.19
N ASN A 185 11.93 29.82 7.62
CA ASN A 185 11.86 30.40 8.97
C ASN A 185 10.52 31.11 9.21
N GLN A 186 9.97 31.84 8.22
CA GLN A 186 8.63 32.43 8.34
C GLN A 186 7.55 31.36 8.61
N VAL A 187 7.63 30.22 7.94
CA VAL A 187 6.70 29.10 8.16
C VAL A 187 6.83 28.54 9.59
N PHE A 188 8.05 28.38 10.09
CA PHE A 188 8.29 27.95 11.48
C PHE A 188 7.77 28.98 12.50
N ASP A 189 7.98 30.27 12.26
CA ASP A 189 7.54 31.32 13.16
C ASP A 189 6.00 31.46 13.19
N GLU A 190 5.35 31.34 12.02
CA GLU A 190 3.90 31.46 11.88
C GLU A 190 3.16 30.25 12.48
N PHE A 191 3.60 29.04 12.15
CA PHE A 191 2.85 27.83 12.51
C PHE A 191 3.38 27.12 13.74
N LYS A 192 4.61 27.36 14.14
CA LYS A 192 5.28 26.75 15.30
C LYS A 192 5.07 25.23 15.34
N PRO A 193 5.47 24.50 14.29
CA PRO A 193 5.22 23.06 14.19
C PRO A 193 5.87 22.33 15.38
N GLU A 194 5.13 21.37 15.93
CA GLU A 194 5.61 20.49 16.99
C GLU A 194 6.24 19.24 16.40
N ILE A 195 5.84 18.90 15.15
CA ILE A 195 6.34 17.75 14.42
C ILE A 195 6.72 18.21 13.03
N VAL A 196 7.90 17.78 12.57
CA VAL A 196 8.36 18.04 11.21
C VAL A 196 8.65 16.72 10.53
N ILE A 197 8.03 16.52 9.36
CA ILE A 197 8.29 15.40 8.47
C ILE A 197 8.98 15.94 7.23
N HIS A 198 10.22 15.50 7.02
CA HIS A 198 11.03 15.95 5.90
C HIS A 198 11.03 14.90 4.79
N ALA A 199 10.22 15.15 3.74
CA ALA A 199 10.11 14.29 2.55
C ALA A 199 10.57 15.00 1.26
N ALA A 200 11.11 16.22 1.37
CA ALA A 200 11.66 16.97 0.25
C ALA A 200 13.07 16.47 -0.08
N ALA A 201 13.26 15.97 -1.27
CA ALA A 201 14.57 15.54 -1.77
C ALA A 201 14.56 15.47 -3.29
N HIS A 202 15.74 15.63 -3.89
CA HIS A 202 15.95 15.25 -5.28
C HIS A 202 15.98 13.73 -5.41
N LYS A 203 15.20 13.16 -6.35
CA LYS A 203 15.00 11.72 -6.44
C LYS A 203 15.98 11.03 -7.41
N HIS A 204 16.36 11.72 -8.47
CA HIS A 204 17.09 11.12 -9.59
C HIS A 204 18.59 11.23 -9.38
N VAL A 205 19.22 10.16 -8.87
CA VAL A 205 20.67 10.09 -8.60
C VAL A 205 21.52 10.51 -9.79
N PRO A 206 21.30 10.03 -11.04
CA PRO A 206 22.11 10.45 -12.17
C PRO A 206 22.12 11.96 -12.41
N LEU A 207 20.97 12.63 -12.21
CA LEU A 207 20.90 14.09 -12.37
C LEU A 207 21.67 14.83 -11.27
N MET A 208 21.75 14.24 -10.08
CA MET A 208 22.52 14.81 -8.96
C MET A 208 24.03 14.56 -9.11
N GLU A 209 24.43 13.50 -9.79
CA GLU A 209 25.83 13.26 -10.16
C GLU A 209 26.31 14.29 -11.19
N ASP A 210 25.44 14.70 -12.12
CA ASP A 210 25.74 15.73 -13.14
C ASP A 210 25.62 17.16 -12.59
N SER A 211 24.92 17.37 -11.46
CA SER A 211 24.65 18.69 -10.85
C SER A 211 24.73 18.62 -9.32
N PRO A 212 25.92 18.37 -8.76
CA PRO A 212 26.08 18.11 -7.30
C PRO A 212 25.85 19.35 -6.42
N GLU A 213 25.76 20.54 -7.00
CA GLU A 213 25.47 21.80 -6.31
C GLU A 213 23.97 22.05 -6.05
N GLN A 214 23.08 21.20 -6.53
CA GLN A 214 21.61 21.33 -6.40
C GLN A 214 21.04 20.83 -5.04
#